data_53adf916f1b6b20a41d1b7cf6ea445fa
#
_entry.id   53adf916f1b6b20a41d1b7cf6ea445fa
#
_cell.length_a   1.000
_cell.length_b   1.000
_cell.length_c   1.000
_cell.angle_alpha   90.00
_cell.angle_beta   90.00
_cell.angle_gamma   90.00
#
_symmetry.space_group_name_H-M   'P 1'
#
loop_
_entity.id
_entity.type
_entity.pdbx_description
1 polymer ?
#
loop_
_entity_poly.entity_id
_entity_poly.type
_entity_poly.pdbx_seq_one_letter_code
_entity_poly.pdbx_strand_id
1 'polypeptide(L)'
;MDVNELLARYEARGQEHDFVAAKPLFERAIAEAEDARLLTGYGYLLESHGRNELRQAVGLYERAIELDPDDDKPHYHLIGARAGLREPERAVALYEQRLAASPESLREYRFLGHAYLTAHDYTRALEIAEAGLTLAPDDAVLIAVRGEAKAGLGDAEGALSDWARALELDPEDIGALSSSAFLLERENRLEESAAAWQAIIDWNQARSQTLETEWPKRELERLHAELAGRTGDQ
;
A
#
# COMPACT_ATOMS: atom_id res chain seq x y z
N MET A 1 27.24 7.98 -10.10
CA MET A 1 25.87 8.15 -9.58
C MET A 1 25.70 7.07 -8.52
N ASP A 2 25.39 7.46 -7.32
CA ASP A 2 25.22 6.56 -6.18
C ASP A 2 23.88 5.79 -6.35
N VAL A 3 23.82 4.55 -5.84
CA VAL A 3 22.61 3.69 -5.87
C VAL A 3 21.43 4.37 -5.19
N ASN A 4 21.66 5.08 -4.07
CA ASN A 4 20.61 5.83 -3.38
C ASN A 4 20.06 7.01 -4.21
N GLU A 5 20.92 7.69 -4.99
CA GLU A 5 20.50 8.74 -5.91
C GLU A 5 19.64 8.18 -7.06
N LEU A 6 20.02 7.00 -7.57
CA LEU A 6 19.25 6.30 -8.60
C LEU A 6 17.89 5.81 -8.08
N LEU A 7 17.88 5.24 -6.87
CA LEU A 7 16.64 4.79 -6.22
C LEU A 7 15.69 5.98 -6.03
N ALA A 8 16.18 7.09 -5.46
CA ALA A 8 15.38 8.30 -5.27
C ALA A 8 14.85 8.88 -6.60
N ARG A 9 15.65 8.82 -7.67
CA ARG A 9 15.22 9.28 -9.02
C ARG A 9 14.19 8.33 -9.63
N TYR A 10 14.32 7.03 -9.41
CA TYR A 10 13.37 6.04 -9.88
C TYR A 10 12.04 6.15 -9.13
N GLU A 11 12.07 6.24 -7.81
CA GLU A 11 10.90 6.52 -6.97
C GLU A 11 10.19 7.82 -7.39
N ALA A 12 10.97 8.84 -7.81
CA ALA A 12 10.42 10.12 -8.24
C ALA A 12 9.89 10.16 -9.69
N ARG A 13 10.31 9.28 -10.59
CA ARG A 13 10.07 9.41 -12.04
C ARG A 13 9.45 8.22 -12.74
N GLY A 14 9.55 6.99 -12.20
CA GLY A 14 8.93 5.77 -12.73
C GLY A 14 9.21 5.47 -14.22
N GLN A 15 10.35 5.90 -14.78
CA GLN A 15 10.61 5.80 -16.22
C GLN A 15 11.43 4.55 -16.56
N GLU A 16 11.00 3.81 -17.59
CA GLU A 16 11.67 2.62 -18.13
C GLU A 16 13.16 2.83 -18.45
N HIS A 17 13.54 4.05 -18.82
CA HIS A 17 14.93 4.42 -19.10
C HIS A 17 15.83 4.34 -17.85
N ASP A 18 15.29 4.63 -16.68
CA ASP A 18 16.04 4.58 -15.43
C ASP A 18 16.23 3.13 -14.94
N PHE A 19 15.33 2.20 -15.31
CA PHE A 19 15.45 0.77 -15.00
C PHE A 19 16.70 0.12 -15.61
N VAL A 20 16.89 0.29 -16.91
CA VAL A 20 18.03 -0.30 -17.64
C VAL A 20 19.36 0.21 -17.08
N ALA A 21 19.41 1.46 -16.64
CA ALA A 21 20.59 2.07 -16.03
C ALA A 21 20.79 1.64 -14.56
N ALA A 22 19.69 1.49 -13.78
CA ALA A 22 19.75 1.19 -12.36
C ALA A 22 20.06 -0.28 -12.08
N LYS A 23 19.48 -1.20 -12.84
CA LYS A 23 19.62 -2.66 -12.62
C LYS A 23 21.08 -3.11 -12.43
N PRO A 24 22.03 -2.83 -13.35
CA PRO A 24 23.42 -3.30 -13.18
C PRO A 24 24.14 -2.62 -12.01
N LEU A 25 23.68 -1.47 -11.56
CA LEU A 25 24.26 -0.77 -10.41
C LEU A 25 23.81 -1.42 -9.10
N PHE A 26 22.55 -1.80 -8.98
CA PHE A 26 22.06 -2.58 -7.85
C PHE A 26 22.74 -3.95 -7.77
N GLU A 27 22.82 -4.68 -8.89
CA GLU A 27 23.48 -5.98 -8.93
C GLU A 27 24.94 -5.90 -8.47
N ARG A 28 25.68 -4.86 -8.88
CA ARG A 28 27.05 -4.65 -8.44
C ARG A 28 27.15 -4.26 -6.97
N ALA A 29 26.28 -3.34 -6.50
CA ALA A 29 26.30 -2.89 -5.11
C ALA A 29 25.98 -4.04 -4.15
N ILE A 30 25.01 -4.89 -4.48
CA ILE A 30 24.65 -6.09 -3.70
C ILE A 30 25.80 -7.10 -3.70
N ALA A 31 26.52 -7.27 -4.83
CA ALA A 31 27.67 -8.14 -4.89
C ALA A 31 28.86 -7.65 -4.05
N GLU A 32 28.98 -6.34 -3.82
CA GLU A 32 30.02 -5.72 -2.98
C GLU A 32 29.66 -5.76 -1.48
N ALA A 33 28.40 -5.47 -1.16
CA ALA A 33 27.88 -5.46 0.22
C ALA A 33 26.38 -5.74 0.22
N GLU A 34 25.96 -6.88 0.72
CA GLU A 34 24.55 -7.21 0.84
C GLU A 34 23.94 -6.43 2.01
N ASP A 35 22.93 -5.58 1.70
CA ASP A 35 22.25 -4.70 2.63
C ASP A 35 20.73 -4.76 2.41
N ALA A 36 19.96 -4.79 3.50
CA ALA A 36 18.49 -4.94 3.44
C ALA A 36 17.83 -3.85 2.61
N ARG A 37 18.29 -2.60 2.71
CA ARG A 37 17.73 -1.46 1.96
C ARG A 37 18.02 -1.56 0.47
N LEU A 38 19.24 -2.00 0.11
CA LEU A 38 19.61 -2.25 -1.29
C LEU A 38 18.75 -3.36 -1.89
N LEU A 39 18.54 -4.44 -1.15
CA LEU A 39 17.69 -5.55 -1.60
C LEU A 39 16.24 -5.11 -1.76
N THR A 40 15.70 -4.37 -0.80
CA THR A 40 14.33 -3.81 -0.86
C THR A 40 14.18 -2.88 -2.06
N GLY A 41 15.11 -1.95 -2.24
CA GLY A 41 15.10 -1.00 -3.36
C GLY A 41 15.23 -1.70 -4.72
N TYR A 42 16.07 -2.71 -4.84
CA TYR A 42 16.18 -3.49 -6.08
C TYR A 42 14.92 -4.32 -6.34
N GLY A 43 14.34 -4.91 -5.29
CA GLY A 43 13.06 -5.60 -5.38
C GLY A 43 11.95 -4.69 -5.92
N TYR A 44 11.83 -3.47 -5.38
CA TYR A 44 10.87 -2.45 -5.84
C TYR A 44 11.10 -2.06 -7.31
N LEU A 45 12.36 -1.88 -7.72
CA LEU A 45 12.72 -1.63 -9.12
C LEU A 45 12.22 -2.75 -10.05
N LEU A 46 12.37 -4.01 -9.63
CA LEU A 46 11.94 -5.18 -10.42
C LEU A 46 10.42 -5.34 -10.42
N GLU A 47 9.76 -5.09 -9.29
CA GLU A 47 8.31 -5.22 -9.13
C GLU A 47 7.54 -4.36 -10.15
N SER A 48 8.03 -3.15 -10.40
CA SER A 48 7.41 -2.22 -11.34
C SER A 48 7.61 -2.57 -12.82
N HIS A 49 8.42 -3.60 -13.15
CA HIS A 49 8.83 -3.91 -14.53
C HIS A 49 8.18 -5.15 -15.16
N GLY A 50 7.41 -5.92 -14.39
CA GLY A 50 6.64 -7.01 -14.96
C GLY A 50 6.74 -8.34 -14.22
N ARG A 51 5.99 -9.34 -14.71
CA ARG A 51 5.77 -10.61 -13.99
C ARG A 51 7.04 -11.48 -13.85
N ASN A 52 7.98 -11.38 -14.79
CA ASN A 52 9.21 -12.19 -14.71
C ASN A 52 10.12 -11.66 -13.61
N GLU A 53 10.15 -10.37 -13.43
CA GLU A 53 10.91 -9.64 -12.44
C GLU A 53 10.30 -9.80 -11.04
N LEU A 54 8.97 -9.94 -10.91
CA LEU A 54 8.28 -10.15 -9.64
C LEU A 54 8.81 -11.36 -8.86
N ARG A 55 9.15 -12.47 -9.53
CA ARG A 55 9.74 -13.63 -8.84
C ARG A 55 11.10 -13.34 -8.25
N GLN A 56 11.91 -12.57 -8.96
CA GLN A 56 13.21 -12.11 -8.46
C GLN A 56 13.02 -11.12 -7.31
N ALA A 57 12.06 -10.18 -7.43
CA ALA A 57 11.71 -9.24 -6.38
C ALA A 57 11.31 -9.95 -5.07
N VAL A 58 10.48 -10.99 -5.16
CA VAL A 58 10.11 -11.82 -3.99
C VAL A 58 11.33 -12.35 -3.26
N GLY A 59 12.30 -12.94 -3.98
CA GLY A 59 13.53 -13.44 -3.36
C GLY A 59 14.38 -12.35 -2.70
N LEU A 60 14.39 -11.15 -3.27
CA LEU A 60 15.08 -9.99 -2.69
C LEU A 60 14.40 -9.50 -1.41
N TYR A 61 13.06 -9.44 -1.40
CA TYR A 61 12.31 -9.06 -0.21
C TYR A 61 12.46 -10.09 0.92
N GLU A 62 12.38 -11.39 0.60
CA GLU A 62 12.63 -12.46 1.57
C GLU A 62 14.02 -12.32 2.19
N ARG A 63 15.04 -12.04 1.37
CA ARG A 63 16.39 -11.84 1.86
C ARG A 63 16.56 -10.54 2.67
N ALA A 64 15.89 -9.46 2.28
CA ALA A 64 15.88 -8.22 3.04
C ALA A 64 15.28 -8.42 4.44
N ILE A 65 14.18 -9.17 4.54
CA ILE A 65 13.53 -9.52 5.82
C ILE A 65 14.44 -10.37 6.71
N GLU A 66 15.25 -11.27 6.12
CA GLU A 66 16.23 -12.06 6.90
C GLU A 66 17.34 -11.18 7.50
N LEU A 67 17.78 -10.15 6.75
CA LEU A 67 18.86 -9.25 7.17
C LEU A 67 18.38 -8.19 8.18
N ASP A 68 17.19 -7.66 7.97
CA ASP A 68 16.56 -6.66 8.86
C ASP A 68 15.08 -6.99 9.04
N PRO A 69 14.75 -7.88 10.01
CA PRO A 69 13.38 -8.27 10.24
C PRO A 69 12.51 -7.11 10.79
N ASP A 70 13.13 -6.00 11.21
CA ASP A 70 12.45 -4.84 11.78
C ASP A 70 12.08 -3.75 10.77
N ASP A 71 12.54 -3.83 9.53
CA ASP A 71 12.05 -2.99 8.44
C ASP A 71 10.69 -3.51 7.94
N ASP A 72 9.64 -2.67 8.01
CA ASP A 72 8.29 -3.03 7.55
C ASP A 72 8.15 -3.03 6.03
N LYS A 73 8.95 -2.25 5.31
CA LYS A 73 8.81 -2.06 3.87
C LYS A 73 8.88 -3.35 3.07
N PRO A 74 9.93 -4.20 3.22
CA PRO A 74 10.02 -5.44 2.44
C PRO A 74 8.89 -6.41 2.75
N HIS A 75 8.25 -6.34 3.93
CA HIS A 75 7.09 -7.15 4.26
C HIS A 75 5.86 -6.77 3.41
N TYR A 76 5.53 -5.47 3.32
CA TYR A 76 4.42 -5.01 2.50
C TYR A 76 4.66 -5.27 1.00
N HIS A 77 5.88 -5.04 0.53
CA HIS A 77 6.24 -5.36 -0.86
C HIS A 77 6.16 -6.87 -1.14
N LEU A 78 6.59 -7.73 -0.21
CA LEU A 78 6.47 -9.18 -0.37
C LEU A 78 5.01 -9.62 -0.50
N ILE A 79 4.11 -9.06 0.32
CA ILE A 79 2.66 -9.32 0.24
C ILE A 79 2.14 -8.91 -1.15
N GLY A 80 2.44 -7.69 -1.60
CA GLY A 80 2.03 -7.18 -2.91
C GLY A 80 2.59 -8.00 -4.07
N ALA A 81 3.89 -8.32 -4.04
CA ALA A 81 4.55 -9.12 -5.08
C ALA A 81 3.97 -10.55 -5.18
N ARG A 82 3.64 -11.19 -4.05
CA ARG A 82 2.96 -12.49 -4.03
C ARG A 82 1.56 -12.40 -4.63
N ALA A 83 0.80 -11.34 -4.33
CA ALA A 83 -0.50 -11.10 -4.96
C ALA A 83 -0.37 -10.88 -6.47
N GLY A 84 0.61 -10.09 -6.92
CA GLY A 84 0.93 -9.88 -8.34
C GLY A 84 1.29 -11.18 -9.09
N LEU A 85 1.92 -12.13 -8.41
CA LEU A 85 2.17 -13.49 -8.93
C LEU A 85 0.94 -14.39 -8.90
N ARG A 86 -0.18 -13.96 -8.34
CA ARG A 86 -1.38 -14.75 -8.05
C ARG A 86 -1.13 -15.89 -7.06
N GLU A 87 -0.28 -15.63 -6.08
CA GLU A 87 0.09 -16.56 -5.01
C GLU A 87 -0.15 -15.91 -3.62
N PRO A 88 -1.27 -15.16 -3.37
CA PRO A 88 -1.47 -14.44 -2.11
C PRO A 88 -1.51 -15.39 -0.89
N GLU A 89 -1.95 -16.63 -1.09
CA GLU A 89 -1.99 -17.66 -0.04
C GLU A 89 -0.61 -17.98 0.55
N ARG A 90 0.47 -17.75 -0.21
CA ARG A 90 1.83 -17.92 0.31
C ARG A 90 2.21 -16.82 1.30
N ALA A 91 1.76 -15.58 1.06
CA ALA A 91 1.92 -14.49 2.03
C ALA A 91 1.08 -14.77 3.28
N VAL A 92 -0.18 -15.19 3.12
CA VAL A 92 -1.04 -15.57 4.24
C VAL A 92 -0.37 -16.64 5.11
N ALA A 93 0.08 -17.75 4.52
CA ALA A 93 0.71 -18.84 5.26
C ALA A 93 1.98 -18.39 6.01
N LEU A 94 2.79 -17.52 5.42
CA LEU A 94 3.97 -16.94 6.07
C LEU A 94 3.59 -16.16 7.32
N TYR A 95 2.62 -15.24 7.22
CA TYR A 95 2.27 -14.38 8.34
C TYR A 95 1.40 -15.07 9.40
N GLU A 96 0.61 -16.09 9.04
CA GLU A 96 -0.02 -17.00 10.01
C GLU A 96 1.04 -17.71 10.87
N GLN A 97 2.10 -18.22 10.25
CA GLN A 97 3.19 -18.87 10.97
C GLN A 97 3.94 -17.88 11.88
N ARG A 98 4.21 -16.66 11.39
CA ARG A 98 4.90 -15.61 12.17
C ARG A 98 4.06 -15.17 13.37
N LEU A 99 2.77 -14.94 13.18
CA LEU A 99 1.85 -14.59 14.27
C LEU A 99 1.74 -15.72 15.29
N ALA A 100 1.68 -16.98 14.86
CA ALA A 100 1.68 -18.13 15.77
C ALA A 100 2.97 -18.22 16.63
N ALA A 101 4.10 -17.77 16.09
CA ALA A 101 5.38 -17.69 16.83
C ALA A 101 5.44 -16.48 17.77
N SER A 102 4.70 -15.41 17.48
CA SER A 102 4.72 -14.14 18.22
C SER A 102 3.31 -13.57 18.40
N PRO A 103 2.43 -14.20 19.20
CA PRO A 103 1.00 -13.88 19.24
C PRO A 103 0.66 -12.52 19.86
N GLU A 104 1.62 -11.84 20.48
CA GLU A 104 1.44 -10.49 21.03
C GLU A 104 2.04 -9.40 20.13
N SER A 105 2.57 -9.77 18.97
CA SER A 105 3.20 -8.83 18.04
C SER A 105 2.16 -8.12 17.18
N LEU A 106 1.85 -6.85 17.48
CA LEU A 106 0.98 -6.01 16.66
C LEU A 106 1.40 -5.96 15.20
N ARG A 107 2.70 -5.99 14.96
CA ARG A 107 3.29 -6.00 13.63
C ARG A 107 2.82 -7.20 12.80
N GLU A 108 2.80 -8.41 13.39
CA GLU A 108 2.36 -9.61 12.69
C GLU A 108 0.83 -9.57 12.41
N TYR A 109 0.04 -8.96 13.30
CA TYR A 109 -1.39 -8.70 13.02
C TYR A 109 -1.57 -7.76 11.83
N ARG A 110 -0.77 -6.68 11.72
CA ARG A 110 -0.82 -5.74 10.58
C ARG A 110 -0.49 -6.45 9.27
N PHE A 111 0.61 -7.21 9.22
CA PHE A 111 1.01 -7.92 8.01
C PHE A 111 0.01 -9.02 7.63
N LEU A 112 -0.49 -9.80 8.59
CA LEU A 112 -1.47 -10.84 8.30
C LEU A 112 -2.80 -10.23 7.82
N GLY A 113 -3.23 -9.12 8.41
CA GLY A 113 -4.39 -8.37 7.95
C GLY A 113 -4.26 -7.95 6.47
N HIS A 114 -3.12 -7.35 6.10
CA HIS A 114 -2.84 -7.01 4.71
C HIS A 114 -2.75 -8.24 3.80
N ALA A 115 -2.16 -9.33 4.26
CA ALA A 115 -2.10 -10.57 3.48
C ALA A 115 -3.50 -11.13 3.18
N TYR A 116 -4.41 -11.13 4.16
CA TYR A 116 -5.79 -11.53 3.95
C TYR A 116 -6.54 -10.57 3.01
N LEU A 117 -6.34 -9.25 3.13
CA LEU A 117 -6.92 -8.27 2.20
C LEU A 117 -6.49 -8.53 0.75
N THR A 118 -5.20 -8.77 0.52
CA THR A 118 -4.69 -9.07 -0.83
C THR A 118 -5.16 -10.43 -1.36
N ALA A 119 -5.50 -11.37 -0.47
CA ALA A 119 -6.13 -12.63 -0.81
C ALA A 119 -7.66 -12.52 -0.99
N HIS A 120 -8.24 -11.31 -0.82
CA HIS A 120 -9.69 -11.05 -0.81
C HIS A 120 -10.46 -11.87 0.25
N ASP A 121 -9.78 -12.30 1.31
CA ASP A 121 -10.41 -12.95 2.46
C ASP A 121 -10.78 -11.91 3.51
N TYR A 122 -11.80 -11.11 3.19
CA TYR A 122 -12.22 -9.99 4.01
C TYR A 122 -12.74 -10.42 5.39
N THR A 123 -13.28 -11.62 5.49
CA THR A 123 -13.76 -12.16 6.78
C THR A 123 -12.59 -12.37 7.74
N ARG A 124 -11.54 -13.07 7.29
CA ARG A 124 -10.34 -13.28 8.13
C ARG A 124 -9.55 -12.01 8.36
N ALA A 125 -9.54 -11.10 7.37
CA ALA A 125 -8.93 -9.77 7.55
C ALA A 125 -9.61 -8.98 8.66
N LEU A 126 -10.95 -9.01 8.73
CA LEU A 126 -11.74 -8.39 9.80
C LEU A 126 -11.41 -9.01 11.16
N GLU A 127 -11.47 -10.34 11.27
CA GLU A 127 -11.19 -11.08 12.52
C GLU A 127 -9.78 -10.77 13.05
N ILE A 128 -8.78 -10.74 12.18
CA ILE A 128 -7.38 -10.46 12.56
C ILE A 128 -7.19 -9.00 12.97
N ALA A 129 -7.81 -8.06 12.27
CA ALA A 129 -7.75 -6.65 12.66
C ALA A 129 -8.39 -6.42 14.03
N GLU A 130 -9.56 -6.99 14.27
CA GLU A 130 -10.25 -6.91 15.57
C GLU A 130 -9.42 -7.55 16.69
N ALA A 131 -8.79 -8.70 16.44
CA ALA A 131 -7.92 -9.35 17.42
C ALA A 131 -6.71 -8.47 17.77
N GLY A 132 -6.03 -7.87 16.77
CA GLY A 132 -4.93 -6.94 17.01
C GLY A 132 -5.36 -5.66 17.74
N LEU A 133 -6.56 -5.14 17.45
CA LEU A 133 -7.14 -3.98 18.12
C LEU A 133 -7.51 -4.25 19.60
N THR A 134 -7.63 -5.51 20.03
CA THR A 134 -7.75 -5.81 21.46
C THR A 134 -6.44 -5.52 22.22
N LEU A 135 -5.29 -5.61 21.54
CA LEU A 135 -3.97 -5.32 22.10
C LEU A 135 -3.65 -3.82 22.02
N ALA A 136 -4.04 -3.16 20.91
CA ALA A 136 -3.82 -1.73 20.67
C ALA A 136 -5.06 -1.10 20.02
N PRO A 137 -6.00 -0.57 20.82
CA PRO A 137 -7.27 -0.03 20.29
C PRO A 137 -7.13 1.16 19.34
N ASP A 138 -6.03 1.90 19.40
CA ASP A 138 -5.73 3.08 18.59
C ASP A 138 -4.62 2.81 17.54
N ASP A 139 -4.46 1.57 17.09
CA ASP A 139 -3.54 1.25 16.00
C ASP A 139 -4.16 1.66 14.65
N ALA A 140 -3.64 2.75 14.05
CA ALA A 140 -4.17 3.31 12.82
C ALA A 140 -4.17 2.31 11.66
N VAL A 141 -3.11 1.51 11.54
CA VAL A 141 -2.98 0.50 10.46
C VAL A 141 -4.03 -0.59 10.59
N LEU A 142 -4.23 -1.12 11.79
CA LEU A 142 -5.26 -2.16 12.02
C LEU A 142 -6.69 -1.62 11.88
N ILE A 143 -6.93 -0.35 12.24
CA ILE A 143 -8.20 0.32 11.99
C ILE A 143 -8.43 0.46 10.48
N ALA A 144 -7.40 0.86 9.71
CA ALA A 144 -7.50 0.94 8.24
C ALA A 144 -7.74 -0.44 7.61
N VAL A 145 -7.04 -1.48 8.06
CA VAL A 145 -7.27 -2.89 7.62
C VAL A 145 -8.71 -3.31 7.91
N ARG A 146 -9.24 -2.99 9.09
CA ARG A 146 -10.64 -3.27 9.45
C ARG A 146 -11.62 -2.56 8.53
N GLY A 147 -11.36 -1.30 8.21
CA GLY A 147 -12.15 -0.52 7.26
C GLY A 147 -12.17 -1.16 5.87
N GLU A 148 -11.03 -1.54 5.34
CA GLU A 148 -10.91 -2.22 4.05
C GLU A 148 -11.67 -3.57 4.04
N ALA A 149 -11.55 -4.35 5.12
CA ALA A 149 -12.27 -5.60 5.27
C ALA A 149 -13.80 -5.39 5.29
N LYS A 150 -14.29 -4.38 6.02
CA LYS A 150 -15.71 -4.00 6.04
C LYS A 150 -16.21 -3.57 4.66
N ALA A 151 -15.43 -2.76 3.93
CA ALA A 151 -15.75 -2.36 2.57
C ALA A 151 -15.89 -3.56 1.63
N GLY A 152 -14.97 -4.53 1.74
CA GLY A 152 -15.02 -5.79 1.00
C GLY A 152 -16.21 -6.67 1.36
N LEU A 153 -16.71 -6.58 2.59
CA LEU A 153 -17.93 -7.29 3.07
C LEU A 153 -19.22 -6.51 2.79
N GLY A 154 -19.16 -5.29 2.25
CA GLY A 154 -20.31 -4.47 1.89
C GLY A 154 -20.80 -3.55 3.00
N ASP A 155 -20.09 -3.43 4.12
CA ASP A 155 -20.38 -2.46 5.19
C ASP A 155 -19.67 -1.13 4.87
N ALA A 156 -20.27 -0.34 3.98
CA ALA A 156 -19.70 0.91 3.50
C ALA A 156 -19.58 1.97 4.62
N GLU A 157 -20.61 2.14 5.45
CA GLU A 157 -20.59 3.13 6.53
C GLU A 157 -19.59 2.76 7.62
N GLY A 158 -19.49 1.47 7.97
CA GLY A 158 -18.48 0.97 8.91
C GLY A 158 -17.06 1.16 8.39
N ALA A 159 -16.84 0.99 7.09
CA ALA A 159 -15.54 1.22 6.43
C ALA A 159 -15.14 2.70 6.48
N LEU A 160 -16.05 3.61 6.08
CA LEU A 160 -15.81 5.06 6.10
C LEU A 160 -15.54 5.57 7.52
N SER A 161 -16.25 5.04 8.53
CA SER A 161 -16.01 5.37 9.93
C SER A 161 -14.62 4.93 10.40
N ASP A 162 -14.18 3.71 10.04
CA ASP A 162 -12.86 3.21 10.40
C ASP A 162 -11.74 4.01 9.71
N TRP A 163 -11.87 4.32 8.42
CA TRP A 163 -10.87 5.14 7.73
C TRP A 163 -10.81 6.57 8.25
N ALA A 164 -11.96 7.17 8.59
CA ALA A 164 -11.96 8.48 9.25
C ALA A 164 -11.19 8.41 10.59
N ARG A 165 -11.39 7.35 11.38
CA ARG A 165 -10.64 7.17 12.63
C ARG A 165 -9.15 6.90 12.39
N ALA A 166 -8.79 6.11 11.39
CA ALA A 166 -7.39 5.89 11.01
C ALA A 166 -6.71 7.20 10.63
N LEU A 167 -7.38 8.07 9.85
CA LEU A 167 -6.88 9.39 9.44
C LEU A 167 -6.78 10.40 10.58
N GLU A 168 -7.60 10.28 11.63
CA GLU A 168 -7.41 11.08 12.86
C GLU A 168 -6.10 10.70 13.58
N LEU A 169 -5.72 9.42 13.53
CA LEU A 169 -4.52 8.88 14.18
C LEU A 169 -3.26 9.03 13.30
N ASP A 170 -3.41 8.82 12.00
CA ASP A 170 -2.38 8.99 10.99
C ASP A 170 -2.95 9.77 9.78
N PRO A 171 -2.85 11.11 9.79
CA PRO A 171 -3.35 11.94 8.69
C PRO A 171 -2.58 11.75 7.37
N GLU A 172 -1.51 10.97 7.36
CA GLU A 172 -0.66 10.72 6.20
C GLU A 172 -1.00 9.40 5.48
N ASP A 173 -1.99 8.65 5.95
CA ASP A 173 -2.42 7.41 5.31
C ASP A 173 -3.17 7.68 4.00
N ILE A 174 -2.40 7.79 2.90
CA ILE A 174 -2.96 7.96 1.54
C ILE A 174 -3.82 6.75 1.13
N GLY A 175 -3.54 5.57 1.66
CA GLY A 175 -4.34 4.37 1.43
C GLY A 175 -5.77 4.56 1.92
N ALA A 176 -5.95 4.97 3.17
CA ALA A 176 -7.26 5.25 3.75
C ALA A 176 -8.01 6.37 3.01
N LEU A 177 -7.30 7.45 2.61
CA LEU A 177 -7.89 8.54 1.82
C LEU A 177 -8.40 8.05 0.46
N SER A 178 -7.57 7.32 -0.28
CA SER A 178 -7.94 6.83 -1.62
C SER A 178 -9.03 5.78 -1.57
N SER A 179 -8.98 4.85 -0.62
CA SER A 179 -10.03 3.85 -0.41
C SER A 179 -11.36 4.49 -0.05
N SER A 180 -11.34 5.55 0.79
CA SER A 180 -12.54 6.33 1.11
C SER A 180 -13.12 7.00 -0.14
N ALA A 181 -12.27 7.64 -0.97
CA ALA A 181 -12.71 8.32 -2.19
C ALA A 181 -13.39 7.34 -3.17
N PHE A 182 -12.81 6.16 -3.41
CA PHE A 182 -13.40 5.15 -4.29
C PHE A 182 -14.71 4.57 -3.72
N LEU A 183 -14.77 4.33 -2.42
CA LEU A 183 -15.99 3.83 -1.80
C LEU A 183 -17.12 4.86 -1.90
N LEU A 184 -16.84 6.13 -1.59
CA LEU A 184 -17.80 7.23 -1.71
C LEU A 184 -18.33 7.38 -3.14
N GLU A 185 -17.47 7.20 -4.15
CA GLU A 185 -17.89 7.20 -5.55
C GLU A 185 -18.84 6.03 -5.86
N ARG A 186 -18.49 4.82 -5.42
CA ARG A 186 -19.35 3.63 -5.59
C ARG A 186 -20.72 3.81 -4.93
N GLU A 187 -20.77 4.49 -3.79
CA GLU A 187 -22.01 4.84 -3.08
C GLU A 187 -22.70 6.08 -3.65
N ASN A 188 -22.21 6.62 -4.80
CA ASN A 188 -22.75 7.81 -5.46
C ASN A 188 -22.71 9.11 -4.62
N ARG A 189 -21.77 9.18 -3.68
CA ARG A 189 -21.50 10.36 -2.81
C ARG A 189 -20.36 11.18 -3.43
N LEU A 190 -20.61 11.72 -4.65
CA LEU A 190 -19.56 12.26 -5.50
C LEU A 190 -18.89 13.52 -4.94
N GLU A 191 -19.63 14.39 -4.24
CA GLU A 191 -19.07 15.59 -3.61
C GLU A 191 -18.07 15.22 -2.50
N GLU A 192 -18.39 14.20 -1.72
CA GLU A 192 -17.51 13.72 -0.64
C GLU A 192 -16.28 13.01 -1.22
N SER A 193 -16.45 12.23 -2.29
CA SER A 193 -15.34 11.64 -3.02
C SER A 193 -14.40 12.71 -3.58
N ALA A 194 -14.95 13.78 -4.19
CA ALA A 194 -14.16 14.89 -4.70
C ALA A 194 -13.35 15.59 -3.59
N ALA A 195 -13.95 15.76 -2.41
CA ALA A 195 -13.23 16.31 -1.25
C ALA A 195 -12.07 15.42 -0.78
N ALA A 196 -12.25 14.08 -0.80
CA ALA A 196 -11.17 13.14 -0.46
C ALA A 196 -10.01 13.19 -1.47
N TRP A 197 -10.30 13.26 -2.79
CA TRP A 197 -9.28 13.45 -3.82
C TRP A 197 -8.54 14.77 -3.68
N GLN A 198 -9.26 15.86 -3.34
CA GLN A 198 -8.62 17.15 -3.10
C GLN A 198 -7.66 17.09 -1.90
N ALA A 199 -8.04 16.39 -0.83
CA ALA A 199 -7.16 16.20 0.33
C ALA A 199 -5.84 15.47 -0.03
N ILE A 200 -5.88 14.46 -0.90
CA ILE A 200 -4.68 13.78 -1.42
C ILE A 200 -3.81 14.75 -2.24
N ILE A 201 -4.42 15.60 -3.08
CA ILE A 201 -3.68 16.59 -3.87
C ILE A 201 -2.98 17.60 -2.94
N ASP A 202 -3.68 18.12 -1.95
CA ASP A 202 -3.15 19.09 -1.00
C ASP A 202 -1.99 18.49 -0.18
N TRP A 203 -2.13 17.24 0.24
CA TRP A 203 -1.08 16.52 0.96
C TRP A 203 0.19 16.35 0.10
N ASN A 204 0.04 15.92 -1.15
CA ASN A 204 1.15 15.76 -2.09
C ASN A 204 1.84 17.10 -2.40
N GLN A 205 1.07 18.18 -2.59
CA GLN A 205 1.61 19.51 -2.85
C GLN A 205 2.44 20.04 -1.67
N ALA A 206 1.96 19.83 -0.45
CA ALA A 206 2.69 20.24 0.76
C ALA A 206 4.07 19.57 0.89
N ARG A 207 4.26 18.39 0.27
CA ARG A 207 5.53 17.64 0.28
C ARG A 207 6.35 17.75 -0.99
N SER A 208 5.98 18.64 -1.92
CA SER A 208 6.64 18.82 -3.23
C SER A 208 6.69 17.52 -4.08
N GLN A 209 5.76 16.60 -3.86
CA GLN A 209 5.63 15.35 -4.62
C GLN A 209 4.73 15.57 -5.84
N THR A 210 5.30 16.14 -6.90
CA THR A 210 4.53 16.58 -8.08
C THR A 210 4.00 15.44 -8.95
N LEU A 211 4.65 14.28 -8.97
CA LEU A 211 4.27 13.15 -9.83
C LEU A 211 3.05 12.37 -9.30
N GLU A 212 2.90 12.27 -7.99
CA GLU A 212 1.78 11.55 -7.37
C GLU A 212 0.46 12.34 -7.39
N THR A 213 0.48 13.61 -7.84
CA THR A 213 -0.73 14.42 -7.93
C THR A 213 -1.49 14.27 -9.26
N GLU A 214 -0.89 13.74 -10.30
CA GLU A 214 -1.50 13.70 -11.63
C GLU A 214 -2.72 12.76 -11.69
N TRP A 215 -2.63 11.61 -11.04
CA TRP A 215 -3.76 10.70 -10.99
C TRP A 215 -4.91 11.21 -10.12
N PRO A 216 -4.72 11.66 -8.87
CA PRO A 216 -5.79 12.30 -8.08
C PRO A 216 -6.44 13.50 -8.76
N LYS A 217 -5.67 14.33 -9.47
CA LYS A 217 -6.22 15.46 -10.26
C LYS A 217 -7.16 14.99 -11.36
N ARG A 218 -6.79 13.95 -12.12
CA ARG A 218 -7.64 13.40 -13.18
C ARG A 218 -8.96 12.86 -12.62
N GLU A 219 -8.91 12.18 -11.48
CA GLU A 219 -10.13 11.69 -10.81
C GLU A 219 -11.00 12.85 -10.35
N LEU A 220 -10.42 13.89 -9.76
CA LEU A 220 -11.13 15.08 -9.34
C LEU A 220 -11.77 15.82 -10.53
N GLU A 221 -11.03 16.01 -11.63
CA GLU A 221 -11.56 16.62 -12.86
C GLU A 221 -12.71 15.82 -13.45
N ARG A 222 -12.62 14.49 -13.46
CA ARG A 222 -13.68 13.60 -13.92
C ARG A 222 -14.94 13.74 -13.07
N LEU A 223 -14.80 13.74 -11.73
CA LEU A 223 -15.93 13.91 -10.80
C LEU A 223 -16.59 15.28 -10.95
N HIS A 224 -15.80 16.36 -11.08
CA HIS A 224 -16.36 17.71 -11.32
C HIS A 224 -17.14 17.79 -12.63
N ALA A 225 -16.68 17.14 -13.70
CA ALA A 225 -17.40 17.09 -14.98
C ALA A 225 -18.73 16.31 -14.83
N GLU A 226 -18.74 15.22 -14.09
CA GLU A 226 -19.95 14.43 -13.82
C GLU A 226 -20.97 15.23 -12.99
N LEU A 227 -20.53 15.90 -11.92
CA LEU A 227 -21.38 16.75 -11.09
C LEU A 227 -21.98 17.92 -11.90
N ALA A 228 -21.18 18.56 -12.76
CA ALA A 228 -21.66 19.64 -13.63
C ALA A 228 -22.71 19.15 -14.62
N GLY A 229 -22.57 17.94 -15.18
CA GLY A 229 -23.59 17.34 -16.05
C GLY A 229 -24.93 17.11 -15.36
N ARG A 230 -24.92 16.70 -14.09
CA ARG A 230 -26.13 16.46 -13.29
C ARG A 230 -26.90 17.74 -12.97
N THR A 231 -26.22 18.89 -12.84
CA THR A 231 -26.84 20.18 -12.57
C THR A 231 -27.39 20.86 -13.83
N GLY A 232 -26.91 20.46 -15.02
CA GLY A 232 -27.38 21.02 -16.32
C GLY A 232 -28.64 20.37 -16.87
N ASP A 233 -29.06 19.21 -16.33
CA ASP A 233 -30.27 18.49 -16.76
C ASP A 233 -31.51 18.77 -15.86
N GLN A 234 -31.41 19.70 -14.92
CA GLN A 234 -32.52 20.19 -14.08
C GLN A 234 -33.00 21.57 -14.57
#